data_2c2f6cccad99a638586e7e6f944c3c55
#
_entry.id   2c2f6cccad99a638586e7e6f944c3c55
#
_cell.length_a   1.000
_cell.length_b   1.000
_cell.length_c   1.000
_cell.angle_alpha   90.00
_cell.angle_beta   90.00
_cell.angle_gamma   90.00
#
_symmetry.space_group_name_H-M   'P 1'
#
loop_
_entity.id
_entity.type
_entity.pdbx_description
1 polymer ?
#
loop_
_entity_poly.entity_id
_entity_poly.type
_entity_poly.pdbx_seq_one_letter_code
_entity_poly.pdbx_strand_id
1 'polypeptide(L)'
;YLKSTKTNLLVSWHDFKKTPSSIELKKKMNQMSKFSSNVKIVCTAKSIDDSNRMLELYSKKGKNSLISFAMGDFGRISRILCLYLGSPYTYVSLGKAIAPGQFSVDEVKKITNLKK
;
A
#
# COMPACT_ATOMS: atom_id res chain seq x y z
N TYR A 1 15.82 -14.52 -2.87
CA TYR A 1 14.43 -14.88 -3.16
C TYR A 1 14.33 -15.91 -4.26
N LEU A 2 13.18 -16.51 -4.39
CA LEU A 2 12.94 -17.52 -5.42
C LEU A 2 12.16 -16.95 -6.59
N LYS A 3 12.63 -17.25 -7.78
CA LYS A 3 11.95 -16.89 -9.00
C LYS A 3 11.43 -18.13 -9.67
N SER A 4 10.12 -18.22 -9.83
CA SER A 4 9.48 -19.36 -10.45
C SER A 4 8.63 -18.91 -11.63
N THR A 5 8.61 -19.70 -12.70
CA THR A 5 7.80 -19.40 -13.86
C THR A 5 6.30 -19.52 -13.58
N LYS A 6 5.94 -20.26 -12.55
CA LYS A 6 4.54 -20.48 -12.17
C LYS A 6 4.06 -19.59 -11.02
N THR A 7 4.95 -18.85 -10.40
CA THR A 7 4.64 -18.01 -9.25
C THR A 7 4.83 -16.56 -9.60
N ASN A 8 3.82 -15.74 -9.33
CA ASN A 8 3.93 -14.31 -9.50
C ASN A 8 4.87 -13.74 -8.44
N LEU A 9 5.87 -13.00 -8.89
CA LEU A 9 6.81 -12.35 -7.99
C LEU A 9 6.22 -11.04 -7.50
N LEU A 10 6.16 -10.86 -6.19
CA LEU A 10 5.79 -9.59 -5.57
C LEU A 10 7.06 -8.91 -5.08
N VAL A 11 7.35 -7.74 -5.62
CA VAL A 11 8.48 -6.93 -5.18
C VAL A 11 7.96 -5.89 -4.21
N SER A 12 8.49 -5.87 -3.00
CA SER A 12 8.02 -4.95 -1.97
C SER A 12 9.15 -4.10 -1.40
N TRP A 13 8.78 -2.90 -0.98
CA TRP A 13 9.69 -1.97 -0.34
C TRP A 13 8.95 -1.23 0.77
N HIS A 14 9.60 -1.07 1.90
CA HIS A 14 9.02 -0.42 3.08
C HIS A 14 9.97 0.66 3.60
N ASP A 15 9.41 1.77 4.02
CA ASP A 15 10.14 2.79 4.75
C ASP A 15 9.43 3.00 6.10
N PHE A 16 10.06 2.56 7.18
CA PHE A 16 9.48 2.63 8.51
C PHE A 16 9.68 3.97 9.19
N LYS A 17 10.39 4.90 8.56
CA LYS A 17 10.71 6.19 9.14
C LYS A 17 9.89 7.34 8.57
N LYS A 18 9.66 7.32 7.27
CA LYS A 18 9.02 8.46 6.59
C LYS A 18 8.39 8.04 5.26
N THR A 19 7.71 8.99 4.64
CA THR A 19 7.21 8.85 3.27
C THR A 19 8.06 9.75 2.37
N PRO A 20 8.74 9.18 1.36
CA PRO A 20 9.53 9.99 0.41
C PRO A 20 8.65 10.91 -0.43
N SER A 21 9.30 11.81 -1.17
CA SER A 21 8.60 12.70 -2.11
C SER A 21 7.92 11.91 -3.22
N SER A 22 6.98 12.55 -3.91
CA SER A 22 6.27 11.92 -5.03
C SER A 22 7.21 11.47 -6.13
N ILE A 23 8.25 12.25 -6.40
CA ILE A 23 9.24 11.92 -7.42
C ILE A 23 10.04 10.67 -7.03
N GLU A 24 10.46 10.61 -5.78
CA GLU A 24 11.21 9.46 -5.27
C GLU A 24 10.37 8.19 -5.25
N LEU A 25 9.10 8.31 -4.87
CA LEU A 25 8.18 7.18 -4.87
C LEU A 25 7.98 6.63 -6.27
N LYS A 26 7.82 7.51 -7.25
CA LYS A 26 7.65 7.10 -8.65
C LYS A 26 8.91 6.42 -9.18
N LYS A 27 10.08 6.96 -8.86
CA LYS A 27 11.35 6.34 -9.23
C LYS A 27 11.48 4.94 -8.64
N LYS A 28 11.13 4.80 -7.37
CA LYS A 28 11.19 3.51 -6.68
C LYS A 28 10.25 2.50 -7.34
N MET A 29 9.03 2.91 -7.62
CA MET A 29 8.06 2.05 -8.30
C MET A 29 8.58 1.60 -9.67
N ASN A 30 9.16 2.53 -10.44
CA ASN A 30 9.70 2.20 -11.76
C ASN A 30 10.87 1.24 -11.67
N GLN A 31 11.74 1.40 -10.67
CA GLN A 31 12.84 0.47 -10.43
C GLN A 31 12.33 -0.92 -10.10
N MET A 32 11.31 -1.00 -9.23
CA MET A 32 10.74 -2.28 -8.81
C MET A 32 10.02 -2.97 -9.96
N SER A 33 9.38 -2.22 -10.83
CA SER A 33 8.63 -2.77 -11.96
C SER A 33 9.51 -3.46 -12.99
N LYS A 34 10.82 -3.23 -12.95
CA LYS A 34 11.78 -3.96 -13.78
C LYS A 34 11.90 -5.43 -13.38
N PHE A 35 11.54 -5.76 -12.15
CA PHE A 35 11.61 -7.12 -11.63
C PHE A 35 10.28 -7.83 -11.68
N SER A 36 9.18 -7.09 -11.56
CA SER A 36 7.83 -7.66 -11.59
C SER A 36 6.82 -6.55 -11.78
N SER A 37 5.69 -6.87 -12.40
CA SER A 37 4.55 -5.96 -12.48
C SER A 37 3.75 -5.92 -11.17
N ASN A 38 4.05 -6.80 -10.21
CA ASN A 38 3.41 -6.80 -8.89
C ASN A 38 4.32 -6.05 -7.93
N VAL A 39 3.88 -4.86 -7.53
CA VAL A 39 4.69 -3.92 -6.74
C VAL A 39 3.96 -3.55 -5.47
N LYS A 40 4.67 -3.58 -4.35
CA LYS A 40 4.14 -3.15 -3.06
C LYS A 40 5.07 -2.12 -2.45
N ILE A 41 4.52 -0.94 -2.14
CA ILE A 41 5.26 0.14 -1.49
C ILE A 41 4.48 0.58 -0.26
N VAL A 42 5.11 0.51 0.90
CA VAL A 42 4.50 0.91 2.17
C VAL A 42 5.48 1.79 2.92
N CYS A 43 5.04 2.98 3.28
CA CYS A 43 5.87 3.94 4.00
C CYS A 43 5.14 4.44 5.24
N THR A 44 5.85 5.11 6.14
CA THR A 44 5.25 5.65 7.36
C THR A 44 4.81 7.07 7.12
N ALA A 45 3.52 7.34 7.36
CA ALA A 45 2.97 8.69 7.22
C ALA A 45 3.15 9.46 8.53
N LYS A 46 3.67 10.67 8.43
CA LYS A 46 3.77 11.61 9.54
C LYS A 46 2.73 12.72 9.42
N SER A 47 1.96 12.72 8.35
CA SER A 47 0.88 13.68 8.09
C SER A 47 -0.11 13.07 7.11
N ILE A 48 -1.26 13.73 6.97
CA ILE A 48 -2.27 13.32 5.98
C ILE A 48 -1.72 13.45 4.56
N ASP A 49 -0.89 14.46 4.31
CA ASP A 49 -0.27 14.65 2.99
C ASP A 49 0.60 13.46 2.59
N ASP A 50 1.28 12.85 3.55
CA ASP A 50 2.09 11.65 3.30
C ASP A 50 1.22 10.50 2.78
N SER A 51 0.06 10.29 3.41
CA SER A 51 -0.88 9.26 2.96
C SER A 51 -1.40 9.56 1.56
N ASN A 52 -1.68 10.83 1.28
CA ASN A 52 -2.14 11.23 -0.04
C ASN A 52 -1.09 10.94 -1.11
N ARG A 53 0.20 11.16 -0.81
CA ARG A 53 1.27 10.83 -1.75
C ARG A 53 1.31 9.35 -2.06
N MET A 54 1.11 8.50 -1.06
CA MET A 54 1.09 7.05 -1.28
C MET A 54 -0.08 6.64 -2.17
N LEU A 55 -1.24 7.27 -1.98
CA LEU A 55 -2.44 6.96 -2.77
C LEU A 55 -2.36 7.53 -4.19
N GLU A 56 -1.64 8.61 -4.39
CA GLU A 56 -1.45 9.18 -5.74
C GLU A 56 -0.69 8.25 -6.68
N LEU A 57 0.09 7.31 -6.14
CA LEU A 57 0.82 6.37 -6.98
C LEU A 57 -0.11 5.54 -7.86
N TYR A 58 -1.36 5.34 -7.46
CA TYR A 58 -2.31 4.56 -8.28
C TYR A 58 -2.60 5.21 -9.62
N SER A 59 -2.51 6.54 -9.72
CA SER A 59 -2.68 7.24 -11.00
C SER A 59 -1.44 7.12 -11.89
N LYS A 60 -0.32 6.68 -11.34
CA LYS A 60 0.97 6.59 -12.04
C LYS A 60 1.47 5.16 -12.22
N LYS A 61 0.68 4.19 -11.82
CA LYS A 61 1.12 2.78 -11.82
C LYS A 61 1.19 2.14 -13.21
N GLY A 62 0.53 2.73 -14.21
CA GLY A 62 0.48 2.13 -15.54
C GLY A 62 -0.16 0.75 -15.50
N LYS A 63 0.54 -0.25 -16.03
CA LYS A 63 0.07 -1.64 -16.06
C LYS A 63 0.45 -2.43 -14.81
N ASN A 64 1.14 -1.83 -13.87
CA ASN A 64 1.54 -2.52 -12.65
C ASN A 64 0.32 -2.83 -11.77
N SER A 65 0.38 -3.97 -11.09
CA SER A 65 -0.54 -4.27 -9.99
C SER A 65 0.11 -3.68 -8.73
N LEU A 66 -0.48 -2.61 -8.21
CA LEU A 66 0.14 -1.83 -7.14
C LEU A 66 -0.59 -2.00 -5.82
N ILE A 67 0.19 -2.23 -4.76
CA ILE A 67 -0.27 -2.11 -3.38
C ILE A 67 0.51 -0.94 -2.80
N SER A 68 -0.18 0.13 -2.43
CA SER A 68 0.44 1.32 -1.88
C SER A 68 -0.45 1.92 -0.80
N PHE A 69 0.08 2.01 0.40
CA PHE A 69 -0.59 2.69 1.51
C PHE A 69 0.46 3.12 2.54
N ALA A 70 0.01 3.83 3.56
CA ALA A 70 0.90 4.32 4.59
C ALA A 70 0.61 3.66 5.94
N MET A 71 1.66 3.52 6.73
CA MET A 71 1.59 3.03 8.11
C MET A 71 1.46 4.21 9.07
N GLY A 72 1.12 3.89 10.32
CA GLY A 72 0.96 4.87 11.38
C GLY A 72 -0.45 5.42 11.43
N ASP A 73 -0.71 6.28 12.42
CA ASP A 73 -2.05 6.82 12.63
C ASP A 73 -2.52 7.67 11.44
N PHE A 74 -1.63 8.46 10.86
CA PHE A 74 -1.97 9.28 9.69
C PHE A 74 -2.15 8.47 8.41
N GLY A 75 -1.68 7.23 8.39
CA GLY A 75 -1.83 6.34 7.24
C GLY A 75 -3.01 5.41 7.35
N ARG A 76 -3.70 5.41 8.47
CA ARG A 76 -4.72 4.42 8.78
C ARG A 76 -5.79 4.31 7.70
N ILE A 77 -6.34 5.44 7.28
CA ILE A 77 -7.41 5.44 6.28
C ILE A 77 -6.90 5.00 4.91
N SER A 78 -5.60 5.19 4.60
CA SER A 78 -5.04 4.79 3.32
C SER A 78 -5.11 3.27 3.12
N ARG A 79 -5.09 2.49 4.20
CA ARG A 79 -5.22 1.03 4.14
C ARG A 79 -6.58 0.59 3.61
N ILE A 80 -7.60 1.42 3.77
CA ILE A 80 -8.95 1.16 3.25
C ILE A 80 -9.09 1.79 1.87
N LEU A 81 -8.70 3.05 1.71
CA LEU A 81 -8.85 3.76 0.45
C LEU A 81 -8.08 3.11 -0.70
N CYS A 82 -6.94 2.46 -0.39
CA CYS A 82 -6.17 1.80 -1.43
C CYS A 82 -6.98 0.73 -2.17
N LEU A 83 -7.92 0.08 -1.50
CA LEU A 83 -8.78 -0.93 -2.14
C LEU A 83 -9.68 -0.32 -3.21
N TYR A 84 -10.15 0.90 -2.98
CA TYR A 84 -11.02 1.60 -3.93
C TYR A 84 -10.24 2.20 -5.09
N LEU A 85 -8.93 2.32 -4.95
CA LEU A 85 -8.06 2.86 -5.99
C LEU A 85 -7.40 1.80 -6.85
N GLY A 86 -7.63 0.52 -6.52
CA GLY A 86 -7.16 -0.56 -7.34
C GLY A 86 -6.14 -1.50 -6.70
N SER A 87 -5.90 -1.36 -5.41
CA SER A 87 -5.04 -2.32 -4.72
C SER A 87 -5.73 -3.70 -4.73
N PRO A 88 -5.00 -4.77 -5.08
CA PRO A 88 -5.61 -6.11 -5.07
C PRO A 88 -6.02 -6.58 -3.68
N TYR A 89 -5.34 -6.09 -2.64
CA TYR A 89 -5.70 -6.41 -1.26
C TYR A 89 -5.05 -5.42 -0.29
N THR A 90 -5.48 -5.50 0.97
CA THR A 90 -4.84 -4.77 2.07
C THR A 90 -4.63 -5.72 3.25
N TYR A 91 -3.85 -5.29 4.22
CA TYR A 91 -3.55 -6.09 5.41
C TYR A 91 -4.42 -5.66 6.57
N VAL A 92 -4.98 -6.64 7.28
CA VAL A 92 -5.80 -6.43 8.46
C VAL A 92 -5.36 -7.37 9.58
N SER A 93 -5.70 -7.03 10.82
CA SER A 93 -5.43 -7.90 11.95
C SER A 93 -6.67 -8.71 12.30
N LEU A 94 -6.48 -9.82 13.01
CA LEU A 94 -7.59 -10.68 13.46
C LEU A 94 -8.16 -10.27 14.83
N GLY A 95 -7.79 -9.15 15.35
CA GLY A 95 -8.31 -8.67 16.63
C GLY A 95 -7.60 -7.42 17.07
N LYS A 96 -6.31 -7.52 17.34
CA LYS A 96 -5.47 -6.37 17.67
C LYS A 96 -4.69 -5.96 16.45
N ALA A 97 -4.41 -4.66 16.33
CA ALA A 97 -3.49 -4.18 15.31
C ALA A 97 -2.09 -4.70 15.59
N ILE A 98 -1.47 -5.34 14.60
CA ILE A 98 -0.11 -5.85 14.70
C ILE A 98 0.89 -4.75 14.35
N ALA A 99 0.52 -3.87 13.40
CA ALA A 99 1.33 -2.74 12.99
C ALA A 99 0.54 -1.44 13.21
N PRO A 100 1.22 -0.30 13.44
CA PRO A 100 0.53 0.98 13.61
C PRO A 100 -0.40 1.28 12.43
N GLY A 101 -1.62 1.69 12.72
CA GLY A 101 -2.62 2.05 11.71
C GLY A 101 -3.32 0.89 11.03
N GLN A 102 -3.02 -0.34 11.42
CA GLN A 102 -3.67 -1.49 10.82
C GLN A 102 -5.10 -1.65 11.35
N PHE A 103 -6.03 -1.97 10.45
CA PHE A 103 -7.42 -2.26 10.82
C PHE A 103 -7.60 -3.76 11.11
N SER A 104 -8.56 -4.09 11.98
CA SER A 104 -8.98 -5.47 12.16
C SER A 104 -9.88 -5.89 11.00
N VAL A 105 -10.09 -7.21 10.87
CA VAL A 105 -11.02 -7.74 9.87
C VAL A 105 -12.42 -7.16 10.08
N ASP A 106 -12.88 -7.09 11.33
CA ASP A 106 -14.21 -6.56 11.64
C ASP A 106 -14.34 -5.09 11.30
N GLU A 107 -13.29 -4.29 11.58
CA GLU A 107 -13.29 -2.88 11.22
C GLU A 107 -13.37 -2.68 9.70
N VAL A 108 -12.62 -3.47 8.93
CA VAL A 108 -12.65 -3.39 7.47
C VAL A 108 -14.03 -3.75 6.95
N LYS A 109 -14.66 -4.80 7.49
CA LYS A 109 -16.00 -5.20 7.06
C LYS A 109 -17.03 -4.11 7.34
N LYS A 110 -16.96 -3.45 8.50
CA LYS A 110 -17.87 -2.36 8.82
C LYS A 110 -17.71 -1.19 7.85
N ILE A 111 -16.48 -0.80 7.57
CA ILE A 111 -16.20 0.33 6.68
C ILE A 111 -16.65 0.04 5.25
N THR A 112 -16.34 -1.14 4.72
CA THR A 112 -16.69 -1.50 3.35
C THR A 112 -18.20 -1.68 3.19
N ASN A 113 -18.89 -2.17 4.21
CA ASN A 113 -20.34 -2.33 4.15
C ASN A 113 -21.07 -1.00 4.13
N LEU A 114 -20.52 0.04 4.76
CA LEU A 114 -21.13 1.36 4.75
C LEU A 114 -21.13 2.00 3.36
N LYS A 115 -20.28 1.52 2.47
CA LYS A 115 -20.16 2.03 1.11
C LYS A 115 -21.19 1.47 0.13
N LYS A 116 -21.88 0.43 0.53
CA LYS A 116 -22.86 -0.22 -0.35
C LYS A 116 -24.19 0.52 -0.40
#